data_4846531df1b014160cfcbc2908679301
#
_entry.id   4846531df1b014160cfcbc2908679301
#
_cell.length_a   1.000
_cell.length_b   1.000
_cell.length_c   1.000
_cell.angle_alpha   90.00
_cell.angle_beta   90.00
_cell.angle_gamma   90.00
#
_symmetry.space_group_name_H-M   'P 1'
#
loop_
_entity.id
_entity.type
_entity.pdbx_description
1 polymer ?
#
loop_
_entity_poly.entity_id
_entity_poly.type
_entity_poly.pdbx_seq_one_letter_code
_entity_poly.pdbx_strand_id
1 'polypeptide(L)'
;MEEVNKLGKILIVDDNEDVLFALNLLLEPYTEKIKVATTPDRIEHFMTTFHPDLILLDMNFTSGINNGNEGLFWLHEIKRQYRDLPVVLFTAYADIDLAVRRIKEGASDFVVKPWDNQKLLETLLNAASQAKDGKKKNRKKESSPVSAMYWGESSAMQQLRTLIEKVATTNANILITGENGTGK
;
A
#
# COMPACT_ATOMS: atom_id res chain seq x y z
N MET A 1 4.75 15.19 -25.95
CA MET A 1 5.53 14.91 -24.72
C MET A 1 4.65 14.02 -23.88
N GLU A 2 5.00 12.74 -23.77
CA GLU A 2 4.28 11.80 -22.90
C GLU A 2 4.33 12.34 -21.48
N GLU A 3 3.19 12.48 -20.83
CA GLU A 3 3.12 12.70 -19.37
C GLU A 3 3.77 11.47 -18.71
N VAL A 4 5.04 11.61 -18.37
CA VAL A 4 5.71 10.63 -17.51
C VAL A 4 4.89 10.59 -16.21
N ASN A 5 4.21 9.47 -15.96
CA ASN A 5 3.44 9.24 -14.73
C ASN A 5 4.38 9.42 -13.53
N LYS A 6 4.40 10.62 -12.96
CA LYS A 6 5.28 10.93 -11.83
C LYS A 6 4.73 10.31 -10.58
N LEU A 7 5.60 9.60 -9.87
CA LEU A 7 5.31 8.97 -8.59
C LEU A 7 4.99 9.97 -7.46
N GLY A 8 5.22 11.28 -7.70
CA GLY A 8 5.09 12.31 -6.66
C GLY A 8 6.33 12.36 -5.76
N LYS A 9 6.13 12.65 -4.47
CA LYS A 9 7.20 12.74 -3.47
C LYS A 9 7.42 11.38 -2.83
N ILE A 10 8.63 10.85 -2.89
CA ILE A 10 8.98 9.56 -2.30
C ILE A 10 9.92 9.73 -1.11
N LEU A 11 9.63 9.04 -0.03
CA LEU A 11 10.55 8.81 1.07
C LEU A 11 11.10 7.39 0.98
N ILE A 12 12.41 7.23 0.95
CA ILE A 12 13.11 5.95 0.96
C ILE A 12 13.81 5.80 2.30
N VAL A 13 13.56 4.70 3.00
CA VAL A 13 14.13 4.42 4.31
C VAL A 13 14.84 3.07 4.27
N ASP A 14 16.16 3.08 4.37
CA ASP A 14 17.04 1.90 4.27
C ASP A 14 18.36 2.23 4.99
N ASP A 15 18.92 1.34 5.79
CA ASP A 15 20.17 1.59 6.52
C ASP A 15 21.42 1.52 5.63
N ASN A 16 21.30 0.97 4.43
CA ASN A 16 22.36 0.84 3.46
C ASN A 16 22.42 2.07 2.52
N GLU A 17 23.45 2.89 2.67
CA GLU A 17 23.64 4.10 1.86
C GLU A 17 23.82 3.82 0.38
N ASP A 18 24.43 2.69 -0.01
CA ASP A 18 24.60 2.30 -1.43
C ASP A 18 23.25 1.99 -2.07
N VAL A 19 22.34 1.34 -1.31
CA VAL A 19 20.95 1.09 -1.73
C VAL A 19 20.20 2.40 -1.90
N LEU A 20 20.32 3.31 -0.94
CA LEU A 20 19.69 4.64 -1.01
C LEU A 20 20.19 5.42 -2.22
N PHE A 21 21.49 5.40 -2.49
CA PHE A 21 22.09 6.07 -3.64
C PHE A 21 21.59 5.48 -4.96
N ALA A 22 21.61 4.14 -5.09
CA ALA A 22 21.15 3.46 -6.30
C ALA A 22 19.66 3.73 -6.59
N LEU A 23 18.80 3.67 -5.55
CA LEU A 23 17.39 3.96 -5.67
C LEU A 23 17.10 5.42 -6.01
N ASN A 24 17.84 6.35 -5.40
CA ASN A 24 17.72 7.78 -5.71
C ASN A 24 18.02 8.05 -7.19
N LEU A 25 19.15 7.52 -7.70
CA LEU A 25 19.53 7.68 -9.11
C LEU A 25 18.50 7.04 -10.07
N LEU A 26 18.00 5.85 -9.73
CA LEU A 26 17.01 5.12 -10.53
C LEU A 26 15.66 5.85 -10.61
N LEU A 27 15.21 6.38 -9.48
CA LEU A 27 13.84 6.92 -9.35
C LEU A 27 13.74 8.42 -9.65
N GLU A 28 14.85 9.15 -9.68
CA GLU A 28 14.88 10.60 -9.94
C GLU A 28 14.09 11.02 -11.20
N PRO A 29 14.20 10.32 -12.35
CA PRO A 29 13.47 10.70 -13.56
C PRO A 29 11.93 10.54 -13.43
N TYR A 30 11.46 9.68 -12.51
CA TYR A 30 10.05 9.30 -12.35
C TYR A 30 9.36 9.97 -11.18
N THR A 31 10.07 10.78 -10.40
CA THR A 31 9.56 11.40 -9.17
C THR A 31 9.52 12.92 -9.26
N GLU A 32 8.70 13.54 -8.40
CA GLU A 32 8.77 14.98 -8.19
C GLU A 32 9.94 15.35 -7.27
N LYS A 33 10.07 14.64 -6.15
CA LYS A 33 11.15 14.77 -5.18
C LYS A 33 11.39 13.47 -4.44
N ILE A 34 12.67 13.23 -4.08
CA ILE A 34 13.06 12.10 -3.25
C ILE A 34 13.68 12.64 -1.95
N LYS A 35 13.36 12.00 -0.83
CA LYS A 35 14.07 12.10 0.43
C LYS A 35 14.50 10.71 0.86
N VAL A 36 15.68 10.63 1.46
CA VAL A 36 16.25 9.39 1.96
C VAL A 36 16.51 9.50 3.46
N ALA A 37 16.36 8.39 4.17
CA ALA A 37 16.68 8.27 5.58
C ALA A 37 17.41 6.95 5.82
N THR A 38 18.48 6.97 6.60
CA THR A 38 19.24 5.77 6.99
C THR A 38 18.65 5.10 8.22
N THR A 39 17.73 5.78 8.92
CA THR A 39 17.10 5.30 10.14
C THR A 39 15.59 5.60 10.12
N PRO A 40 14.77 4.69 10.62
CA PRO A 40 13.32 4.84 10.54
C PRO A 40 12.73 5.86 11.54
N ASP A 41 13.45 6.25 12.58
CA ASP A 41 13.05 7.30 13.52
C ASP A 41 12.89 8.68 12.83
N ARG A 42 13.50 8.87 11.66
CA ARG A 42 13.35 10.07 10.84
C ARG A 42 12.01 10.16 10.08
N ILE A 43 11.25 9.08 10.04
CA ILE A 43 9.99 9.00 9.27
C ILE A 43 9.02 10.10 9.74
N GLU A 44 8.78 10.24 11.04
CA GLU A 44 7.83 11.23 11.58
C GLU A 44 8.21 12.66 11.19
N HIS A 45 9.50 13.00 11.23
CA HIS A 45 10.00 14.29 10.76
C HIS A 45 9.69 14.53 9.28
N PHE A 46 9.92 13.54 8.40
CA PHE A 46 9.61 13.68 6.98
C PHE A 46 8.11 13.67 6.69
N MET A 47 7.31 12.99 7.49
CA MET A 47 5.85 13.06 7.36
C MET A 47 5.33 14.47 7.57
N THR A 48 5.91 15.23 8.51
CA THR A 48 5.48 16.58 8.86
C THR A 48 6.10 17.68 7.97
N THR A 49 7.33 17.48 7.48
CA THR A 49 8.07 18.51 6.74
C THR A 49 8.08 18.30 5.23
N PHE A 50 8.04 17.05 4.77
CA PHE A 50 8.16 16.69 3.37
C PHE A 50 6.83 16.24 2.76
N HIS A 51 5.95 15.60 3.56
CA HIS A 51 4.64 15.07 3.14
C HIS A 51 4.80 14.11 1.93
N PRO A 52 5.41 12.94 2.10
CA PRO A 52 5.58 11.99 1.01
C PRO A 52 4.25 11.45 0.50
N ASP A 53 4.17 11.18 -0.81
CA ASP A 53 3.04 10.52 -1.46
C ASP A 53 3.18 8.99 -1.44
N LEU A 54 4.40 8.48 -1.21
CA LEU A 54 4.74 7.06 -1.12
C LEU A 54 5.97 6.87 -0.24
N ILE A 55 6.01 5.78 0.52
CA ILE A 55 7.18 5.35 1.28
C ILE A 55 7.67 4.01 0.75
N LEU A 56 8.98 3.91 0.46
CA LEU A 56 9.71 2.66 0.28
C LEU A 56 10.47 2.38 1.57
N LEU A 57 10.12 1.31 2.28
CA LEU A 57 10.56 1.03 3.65
C LEU A 57 11.30 -0.29 3.72
N ASP A 58 12.56 -0.29 4.15
CA ASP A 58 13.26 -1.53 4.46
C ASP A 58 12.62 -2.27 5.64
N MET A 59 12.71 -3.59 5.57
CA MET A 59 12.19 -4.47 6.63
C MET A 59 13.16 -4.63 7.80
N ASN A 60 14.46 -4.43 7.59
CA ASN A 60 15.52 -4.72 8.55
C ASN A 60 16.52 -3.57 8.61
N PHE A 61 16.60 -2.89 9.75
CA PHE A 61 17.52 -1.78 10.01
C PHE A 61 18.69 -2.14 10.90
N THR A 62 18.67 -3.31 11.53
CA THR A 62 19.74 -3.76 12.42
C THR A 62 20.54 -4.86 11.77
N SER A 63 21.79 -4.58 11.45
CA SER A 63 22.73 -5.57 10.88
C SER A 63 22.83 -6.81 11.78
N GLY A 64 22.41 -7.95 11.25
CA GLY A 64 22.50 -9.26 11.92
C GLY A 64 21.23 -9.80 12.55
N ILE A 65 20.13 -9.03 12.60
CA ILE A 65 18.82 -9.48 13.11
C ILE A 65 17.78 -9.37 11.99
N ASN A 66 17.75 -10.34 11.10
CA ASN A 66 16.82 -10.37 9.97
C ASN A 66 15.48 -10.99 10.40
N ASN A 67 14.74 -10.34 11.28
CA ASN A 67 13.42 -10.83 11.71
C ASN A 67 12.24 -10.03 11.15
N GLY A 68 12.50 -8.95 10.39
CA GLY A 68 11.48 -8.09 9.77
C GLY A 68 10.55 -7.36 10.75
N ASN A 69 10.79 -7.46 12.05
CA ASN A 69 9.92 -6.87 13.07
C ASN A 69 10.03 -5.35 13.13
N GLU A 70 11.19 -4.80 12.82
CA GLU A 70 11.41 -3.34 12.82
C GLU A 70 10.61 -2.66 11.72
N GLY A 71 10.71 -3.16 10.48
CA GLY A 71 9.91 -2.64 9.36
C GLY A 71 8.41 -2.76 9.59
N LEU A 72 7.97 -3.85 10.27
CA LEU A 72 6.59 -4.02 10.64
C LEU A 72 6.12 -3.00 11.67
N PHE A 73 6.90 -2.79 12.72
CA PHE A 73 6.58 -1.79 13.73
C PHE A 73 6.36 -0.42 13.07
N TRP A 74 7.27 -0.01 12.19
CA TRP A 74 7.15 1.27 11.47
C TRP A 74 6.01 1.30 10.47
N LEU A 75 5.73 0.19 9.78
CA LEU A 75 4.54 0.07 8.93
C LEU A 75 3.26 0.33 9.74
N HIS A 76 3.12 -0.27 10.91
CA HIS A 76 1.96 -0.08 11.79
C HIS A 76 1.86 1.37 12.28
N GLU A 77 2.96 1.98 12.71
CA GLU A 77 2.99 3.37 13.15
C GLU A 77 2.60 4.33 12.02
N ILE A 78 3.13 4.13 10.80
CA ILE A 78 2.73 4.91 9.63
C ILE A 78 1.24 4.74 9.34
N LYS A 79 0.75 3.50 9.29
CA LYS A 79 -0.64 3.19 8.93
C LYS A 79 -1.64 3.62 9.99
N ARG A 80 -1.25 3.69 11.25
CA ARG A 80 -2.07 4.22 12.34
C ARG A 80 -2.43 5.69 12.13
N GLN A 81 -1.47 6.50 11.66
CA GLN A 81 -1.64 7.94 11.48
C GLN A 81 -2.02 8.30 10.03
N TYR A 82 -1.48 7.57 9.05
CA TYR A 82 -1.60 7.86 7.61
C TYR A 82 -2.11 6.63 6.86
N ARG A 83 -3.36 6.27 7.11
CA ARG A 83 -3.98 5.03 6.62
C ARG A 83 -3.90 4.85 5.10
N ASP A 84 -4.09 5.94 4.36
CA ASP A 84 -4.17 5.93 2.89
C ASP A 84 -2.81 6.15 2.21
N LEU A 85 -1.73 6.37 2.99
CA LEU A 85 -0.40 6.54 2.44
C LEU A 85 0.14 5.18 1.96
N PRO A 86 0.51 5.03 0.68
CA PRO A 86 1.09 3.78 0.21
C PRO A 86 2.47 3.56 0.82
N VAL A 87 2.68 2.35 1.36
CA VAL A 87 3.96 1.87 1.88
C VAL A 87 4.31 0.60 1.12
N VAL A 88 5.41 0.64 0.39
CA VAL A 88 6.00 -0.52 -0.28
C VAL A 88 7.16 -1.01 0.58
N LEU A 89 7.15 -2.29 0.91
CA LEU A 89 8.21 -2.89 1.73
C LEU A 89 9.37 -3.34 0.85
N PHE A 90 10.60 -3.17 1.36
CA PHE A 90 11.81 -3.59 0.69
C PHE A 90 12.48 -4.68 1.53
N THR A 91 12.59 -5.90 1.00
CA THR A 91 12.93 -7.07 1.81
C THR A 91 14.00 -7.94 1.16
N ALA A 92 14.80 -8.63 1.97
CA ALA A 92 15.69 -9.67 1.48
C ALA A 92 14.90 -10.92 1.04
N TYR A 93 15.50 -11.73 0.17
CA TYR A 93 14.86 -12.93 -0.41
C TYR A 93 14.35 -13.93 0.65
N ALA A 94 15.04 -14.03 1.78
CA ALA A 94 14.68 -14.94 2.87
C ALA A 94 13.35 -14.59 3.56
N ASP A 95 12.81 -13.39 3.36
CA ASP A 95 11.66 -12.85 4.09
C ASP A 95 10.39 -12.76 3.23
N ILE A 96 10.34 -13.42 2.06
CA ILE A 96 9.19 -13.32 1.13
C ILE A 96 7.88 -13.78 1.78
N ASP A 97 7.89 -14.91 2.50
CA ASP A 97 6.69 -15.40 3.19
C ASP A 97 6.19 -14.40 4.24
N LEU A 98 7.12 -13.72 4.87
CA LEU A 98 6.84 -12.65 5.80
C LEU A 98 6.25 -11.44 5.08
N ALA A 99 6.83 -11.00 3.96
CA ALA A 99 6.36 -9.88 3.16
C ALA A 99 4.91 -10.11 2.65
N VAL A 100 4.58 -11.31 2.18
CA VAL A 100 3.21 -11.67 1.75
C VAL A 100 2.20 -11.53 2.90
N ARG A 101 2.58 -11.89 4.13
CA ARG A 101 1.72 -11.68 5.31
C ARG A 101 1.54 -10.18 5.62
N ARG A 102 2.57 -9.35 5.39
CA ARG A 102 2.58 -7.91 5.68
C ARG A 102 1.66 -7.09 4.77
N ILE A 103 1.36 -7.58 3.56
CA ILE A 103 0.32 -6.97 2.72
C ILE A 103 -1.03 -6.96 3.44
N LYS A 104 -1.36 -8.04 4.17
CA LYS A 104 -2.59 -8.12 4.99
C LYS A 104 -2.59 -7.15 6.17
N GLU A 105 -1.43 -6.69 6.59
CA GLU A 105 -1.24 -5.74 7.70
C GLU A 105 -1.20 -4.27 7.23
N GLY A 106 -1.43 -4.03 5.93
CA GLY A 106 -1.61 -2.70 5.37
C GLY A 106 -0.48 -2.21 4.47
N ALA A 107 0.56 -3.00 4.21
CA ALA A 107 1.51 -2.69 3.14
C ALA A 107 0.78 -2.69 1.79
N SER A 108 1.17 -1.77 0.90
CA SER A 108 0.59 -1.70 -0.44
C SER A 108 1.16 -2.78 -1.36
N ASP A 109 2.46 -3.06 -1.23
CA ASP A 109 3.18 -4.09 -1.98
C ASP A 109 4.56 -4.33 -1.35
N PHE A 110 5.36 -5.21 -1.95
CA PHE A 110 6.75 -5.43 -1.56
C PHE A 110 7.68 -5.63 -2.76
N VAL A 111 8.96 -5.34 -2.57
CA VAL A 111 10.04 -5.57 -3.54
C VAL A 111 11.16 -6.36 -2.86
N VAL A 112 11.71 -7.34 -3.57
CA VAL A 112 12.77 -8.21 -3.06
C VAL A 112 14.15 -7.70 -3.48
N LYS A 113 15.09 -7.67 -2.54
CA LYS A 113 16.52 -7.37 -2.78
C LYS A 113 17.28 -8.65 -3.21
N PRO A 114 18.13 -8.64 -4.24
CA PRO A 114 18.32 -7.57 -5.20
C PRO A 114 17.12 -7.44 -6.16
N TRP A 115 16.82 -6.22 -6.58
CA TRP A 115 15.65 -5.91 -7.38
C TRP A 115 15.95 -5.85 -8.88
N ASP A 116 14.90 -6.05 -9.67
CA ASP A 116 14.85 -5.65 -11.07
C ASP A 116 14.29 -4.24 -11.18
N ASN A 117 14.95 -3.37 -11.95
CA ASN A 117 14.60 -1.96 -12.05
C ASN A 117 13.21 -1.71 -12.61
N GLN A 118 12.82 -2.48 -13.63
CA GLN A 118 11.51 -2.34 -14.26
C GLN A 118 10.41 -2.77 -13.30
N LYS A 119 10.59 -3.92 -12.65
CA LYS A 119 9.63 -4.46 -11.70
C LYS A 119 9.47 -3.56 -10.47
N LEU A 120 10.55 -2.99 -9.96
CA LEU A 120 10.50 -2.00 -8.88
C LEU A 120 9.65 -0.80 -9.30
N LEU A 121 9.91 -0.22 -10.47
CA LEU A 121 9.18 0.94 -10.98
C LEU A 121 7.68 0.62 -11.16
N GLU A 122 7.34 -0.51 -11.76
CA GLU A 122 5.96 -0.96 -11.92
C GLU A 122 5.25 -1.11 -10.57
N THR A 123 5.90 -1.71 -9.58
CA THR A 123 5.37 -1.87 -8.22
C THR A 123 5.07 -0.52 -7.57
N LEU A 124 6.00 0.43 -7.65
CA LEU A 124 5.81 1.77 -7.08
C LEU A 124 4.70 2.56 -7.79
N LEU A 125 4.62 2.48 -9.13
CA LEU A 125 3.56 3.12 -9.91
C LEU A 125 2.17 2.55 -9.56
N ASN A 126 2.05 1.23 -9.43
CA ASN A 126 0.82 0.56 -9.03
C ASN A 126 0.38 0.99 -7.63
N ALA A 127 1.29 1.00 -6.66
CA ALA A 127 1.02 1.43 -5.29
C ALA A 127 0.55 2.90 -5.23
N ALA A 128 1.21 3.79 -5.97
CA ALA A 128 0.84 5.21 -6.05
C ALA A 128 -0.54 5.42 -6.72
N SER A 129 -0.85 4.64 -7.76
CA SER A 129 -2.13 4.73 -8.47
C SER A 129 -3.31 4.28 -7.61
N GLN A 130 -3.17 3.15 -6.92
CA GLN A 130 -4.20 2.63 -6.01
C GLN A 130 -4.53 3.61 -4.89
N ALA A 131 -3.54 4.32 -4.35
CA ALA A 131 -3.75 5.35 -3.34
C ALA A 131 -4.52 6.56 -3.88
N LYS A 132 -4.26 6.97 -5.13
CA LYS A 132 -5.00 8.06 -5.79
C LYS A 132 -6.46 7.68 -6.05
N ASP A 133 -6.71 6.44 -6.46
CA ASP A 133 -8.06 5.92 -6.70
C ASP A 133 -8.83 5.69 -5.38
N GLY A 134 -8.16 5.27 -4.33
CA GLY A 134 -8.71 5.20 -2.97
C GLY A 134 -9.14 6.57 -2.45
N LYS A 135 -8.33 7.61 -2.65
CA LYS A 135 -8.68 9.01 -2.30
C LYS A 135 -9.87 9.54 -3.11
N LYS A 136 -9.99 9.15 -4.40
CA LYS A 136 -11.16 9.50 -5.24
C LYS A 136 -12.42 8.76 -4.79
N LYS A 137 -12.32 7.48 -4.39
CA LYS A 137 -13.44 6.70 -3.87
C LYS A 137 -13.91 7.21 -2.51
N ASN A 138 -13.02 7.63 -1.61
CA ASN A 138 -13.41 8.23 -0.35
C ASN A 138 -14.08 9.61 -0.49
N ARG A 139 -13.71 10.42 -1.50
CA ARG A 139 -14.45 11.66 -1.84
C ARG A 139 -15.80 11.40 -2.53
N LYS A 140 -15.99 10.21 -3.13
CA LYS A 140 -17.28 9.78 -3.73
C LYS A 140 -18.15 8.96 -2.78
N LYS A 141 -17.66 8.55 -1.60
CA LYS A 141 -18.47 7.79 -0.63
C LYS A 141 -19.53 8.61 0.10
N GLU A 142 -19.62 9.93 -0.14
CA GLU A 142 -20.78 10.72 0.28
C GLU A 142 -22.00 10.54 -0.63
N SER A 143 -21.88 9.81 -1.74
CA SER A 143 -23.03 9.47 -2.60
C SER A 143 -22.83 8.15 -3.36
N SER A 144 -22.70 7.02 -2.64
CA SER A 144 -22.75 5.70 -3.26
C SER A 144 -24.19 5.23 -3.44
N PRO A 145 -24.60 4.77 -4.63
CA PRO A 145 -25.95 4.21 -4.84
C PRO A 145 -26.25 2.98 -3.97
N VAL A 146 -25.24 2.37 -3.35
CA VAL A 146 -25.39 1.23 -2.42
C VAL A 146 -26.08 1.64 -1.12
N SER A 147 -26.07 2.92 -0.73
CA SER A 147 -26.82 3.42 0.42
C SER A 147 -28.34 3.51 0.16
N ALA A 148 -28.77 3.41 -1.09
CA ALA A 148 -30.18 3.43 -1.49
C ALA A 148 -30.80 2.03 -1.59
N MET A 149 -30.02 0.95 -1.43
CA MET A 149 -30.54 -0.42 -1.47
C MET A 149 -31.16 -0.79 -0.11
N TYR A 150 -32.44 -1.12 -0.11
CA TYR A 150 -33.13 -1.60 1.09
C TYR A 150 -32.70 -3.04 1.42
N TRP A 151 -31.96 -3.20 2.50
CA TRP A 151 -31.37 -4.49 2.89
C TRP A 151 -32.29 -5.32 3.80
N GLY A 152 -33.39 -4.75 4.30
CA GLY A 152 -34.23 -5.39 5.32
C GLY A 152 -33.51 -5.52 6.68
N GLU A 153 -34.28 -5.88 7.71
CA GLU A 153 -33.78 -5.96 9.09
C GLU A 153 -33.56 -7.40 9.57
N SER A 154 -33.79 -8.41 8.72
CA SER A 154 -33.59 -9.81 9.10
C SER A 154 -32.11 -10.14 9.32
N SER A 155 -31.83 -11.02 10.28
CA SER A 155 -30.47 -11.47 10.57
C SER A 155 -29.77 -12.11 9.35
N ALA A 156 -30.54 -12.81 8.50
CA ALA A 156 -30.06 -13.42 7.27
C ALA A 156 -29.58 -12.36 6.26
N MET A 157 -30.33 -11.26 6.10
CA MET A 157 -29.95 -10.17 5.19
C MET A 157 -28.74 -9.38 5.72
N GLN A 158 -28.60 -9.21 7.02
CA GLN A 158 -27.42 -8.59 7.62
C GLN A 158 -26.15 -9.44 7.44
N GLN A 159 -26.28 -10.76 7.59
CA GLN A 159 -25.18 -11.69 7.31
C GLN A 159 -24.78 -11.67 5.84
N LEU A 160 -25.76 -11.66 4.93
CA LEU A 160 -25.53 -11.56 3.49
C LEU A 160 -24.82 -10.25 3.11
N ARG A 161 -25.25 -9.12 3.68
CA ARG A 161 -24.61 -7.82 3.49
C ARG A 161 -23.15 -7.86 3.93
N THR A 162 -22.86 -8.38 5.12
CA THR A 162 -21.50 -8.51 5.63
C THR A 162 -20.63 -9.41 4.73
N LEU A 163 -21.20 -10.47 4.18
CA LEU A 163 -20.51 -11.36 3.25
C LEU A 163 -20.20 -10.64 1.93
N ILE A 164 -21.16 -9.93 1.36
CA ILE A 164 -20.99 -9.16 0.13
C ILE A 164 -19.92 -8.07 0.32
N GLU A 165 -19.97 -7.32 1.43
CA GLU A 165 -18.96 -6.29 1.73
C GLU A 165 -17.55 -6.86 1.84
N LYS A 166 -17.39 -8.07 2.39
CA LYS A 166 -16.09 -8.77 2.45
C LYS A 166 -15.58 -9.22 1.09
N VAL A 167 -16.47 -9.73 0.23
CA VAL A 167 -16.08 -10.31 -1.06
C VAL A 167 -15.95 -9.23 -2.14
N ALA A 168 -16.69 -8.13 -2.05
CA ALA A 168 -16.64 -7.00 -2.99
C ALA A 168 -15.27 -6.31 -3.06
N THR A 169 -14.39 -6.54 -2.08
CA THR A 169 -13.01 -6.03 -2.08
C THR A 169 -12.02 -6.99 -2.75
N THR A 170 -12.48 -8.14 -3.22
CA THR A 170 -11.64 -9.18 -3.86
C THR A 170 -11.95 -9.29 -5.35
N ASN A 171 -11.03 -9.87 -6.12
CA ASN A 171 -11.22 -10.21 -7.53
C ASN A 171 -11.88 -11.60 -7.73
N ALA A 172 -12.53 -12.14 -6.71
CA ALA A 172 -13.18 -13.44 -6.79
C ALA A 172 -14.46 -13.39 -7.65
N ASN A 173 -14.66 -14.40 -8.48
CA ASN A 173 -15.92 -14.57 -9.18
C ASN A 173 -16.99 -15.05 -8.20
N ILE A 174 -18.13 -14.34 -8.13
CA ILE A 174 -19.22 -14.64 -7.23
C ILE A 174 -20.42 -15.10 -8.03
N LEU A 175 -20.99 -16.26 -7.69
CA LEU A 175 -22.26 -16.74 -8.21
C LEU A 175 -23.36 -16.45 -7.20
N ILE A 176 -24.34 -15.64 -7.58
CA ILE A 176 -25.53 -15.36 -6.76
C ILE A 176 -26.67 -16.23 -7.27
N THR A 177 -27.18 -17.10 -6.39
CA THR A 177 -28.32 -17.98 -6.69
C THR A 177 -29.52 -17.60 -5.81
N GLY A 178 -30.72 -17.85 -6.29
CA GLY A 178 -31.95 -17.60 -5.56
C GLY A 178 -33.18 -17.89 -6.43
N GLU A 179 -34.37 -17.90 -5.82
CA GLU A 179 -35.62 -18.11 -6.54
C GLU A 179 -35.94 -16.95 -7.50
N ASN A 180 -36.82 -17.19 -8.47
CA ASN A 180 -37.23 -16.16 -9.41
C ASN A 180 -38.01 -15.05 -8.66
N GLY A 181 -37.66 -13.78 -8.99
CA GLY A 181 -38.28 -12.61 -8.36
C GLY A 181 -37.60 -12.09 -7.11
N THR A 182 -36.48 -12.67 -6.66
CA THR A 182 -35.73 -12.23 -5.46
C THR A 182 -34.77 -11.05 -5.70
N GLY A 183 -34.74 -10.45 -6.90
CA GLY A 183 -33.94 -9.26 -7.18
C GLY A 183 -32.45 -9.51 -7.32
N LYS A 184 -32.04 -10.68 -7.81
CA LYS A 184 -30.61 -11.04 -8.05
C LYS A 184 -30.00 -10.19 -9.13
#